data_622a060ddd5422b4c3a531031ca4b810
#
_entry.id   622a060ddd5422b4c3a531031ca4b810
#
_cell.length_a   1.000
_cell.length_b   1.000
_cell.length_c   1.000
_cell.angle_alpha   90.00
_cell.angle_beta   90.00
_cell.angle_gamma   90.00
#
_symmetry.space_group_name_H-M   'P 1'
#
loop_
_entity.id
_entity.type
_entity.pdbx_description
1 polymer ?
#
loop_
_entity_poly.entity_id
_entity_poly.type
_entity_poly.pdbx_seq_one_letter_code
_entity_poly.pdbx_strand_id
1 'polypeptide(L)'
;AFTMTTQRDVSGTLRDGGHLMADVRRPDSPDRFPALIAASPYPRQIQDLGAPLGFVESGASDFFVPRGYAHVIANLRSTGGSSGTFGFFDAQERQDMYDLVEWTAAQPWCDGNVGMIGISYFAMTQLEAAVEQPPHLKAIFPMAVTPDLYEAAYHNGLLNSTFMGPFLAAMGVTSNKSEEFWHGPLLKAVRTVLAQPRLHAHFAHMNGEAAASGLKTVLRGEYHSDPWDTLWNEIAVEHQVRDDFWDERNVLPLLANVTIPVYLGCDWQNVPLHLPGTFTAWEALSHNPHVRMGLLGDFGLTWPWESLHEEALAWFDQHLKGKETGILDGDPIRFLLPGTNEWRALASWPPPEAVHRTLHLTADGALTEGAHPAPDGGSRQYLTAGGDLGRPTHVNPPSLPSFLTWETPQLTEALTVVGEMELVLEASITANDTSWIV
;
A
#
# COMPACT_ATOMS: atom_id res chain seq x y z
N ALA A 1 14.58 -16.66 22.40
CA ALA A 1 13.64 -16.77 21.27
C ALA A 1 12.65 -17.90 21.59
N PHE A 2 11.37 -17.66 21.33
CA PHE A 2 10.30 -18.64 21.55
C PHE A 2 10.16 -19.54 20.33
N THR A 3 9.72 -20.78 20.54
CA THR A 3 9.14 -21.59 19.49
C THR A 3 7.73 -21.09 19.17
N MET A 4 7.27 -21.34 17.95
CA MET A 4 5.97 -20.86 17.47
C MET A 4 4.93 -21.99 17.46
N THR A 5 3.76 -21.71 18.02
CA THR A 5 2.56 -22.51 17.83
C THR A 5 1.59 -21.78 16.90
N THR A 6 0.81 -22.53 16.12
CA THR A 6 -0.16 -21.99 15.16
C THR A 6 -1.54 -22.58 15.42
N GLN A 7 -2.52 -21.71 15.59
CA GLN A 7 -3.94 -22.07 15.58
C GLN A 7 -4.55 -21.51 14.30
N ARG A 8 -5.08 -22.40 13.46
CA ARG A 8 -5.70 -22.03 12.18
C ARG A 8 -7.20 -21.94 12.34
N ASP A 9 -7.84 -21.18 11.47
CA ASP A 9 -9.29 -21.08 11.34
C ASP A 9 -9.99 -20.69 12.67
N VAL A 10 -9.39 -19.77 13.39
CA VAL A 10 -9.97 -19.22 14.62
C VAL A 10 -11.04 -18.18 14.24
N SER A 11 -12.23 -18.32 14.84
CA SER A 11 -13.34 -17.41 14.61
C SER A 11 -13.30 -16.24 15.60
N GLY A 12 -13.09 -15.03 15.09
CA GLY A 12 -13.19 -13.78 15.84
C GLY A 12 -14.62 -13.23 15.76
N THR A 13 -15.34 -13.19 16.88
CA THR A 13 -16.74 -12.74 16.94
C THR A 13 -16.83 -11.22 16.81
N LEU A 14 -17.76 -10.75 15.97
CA LEU A 14 -18.11 -9.35 15.76
C LEU A 14 -19.36 -8.96 16.55
N ARG A 15 -19.56 -7.66 16.78
CA ARG A 15 -20.68 -7.10 17.55
C ARG A 15 -22.06 -7.42 16.95
N ASP A 16 -22.15 -7.61 15.66
CA ASP A 16 -23.38 -7.95 14.94
C ASP A 16 -23.69 -9.46 14.93
N GLY A 17 -22.86 -10.27 15.59
CA GLY A 17 -22.97 -11.72 15.62
C GLY A 17 -22.29 -12.44 14.45
N GLY A 18 -21.72 -11.70 13.51
CA GLY A 18 -20.84 -12.23 12.47
C GLY A 18 -19.47 -12.64 13.02
N HIS A 19 -18.60 -13.11 12.14
CA HIS A 19 -17.24 -13.49 12.50
C HIS A 19 -16.25 -13.24 11.39
N LEU A 20 -14.99 -12.94 11.77
CA LEU A 20 -13.84 -12.95 10.91
C LEU A 20 -12.98 -14.19 11.22
N MET A 21 -12.53 -14.87 10.16
CA MET A 21 -11.64 -16.01 10.30
C MET A 21 -10.19 -15.54 10.36
N ALA A 22 -9.43 -16.08 11.31
CA ALA A 22 -8.03 -15.72 11.53
C ALA A 22 -7.15 -16.95 11.75
N ASP A 23 -5.88 -16.82 11.39
CA ASP A 23 -4.80 -17.69 11.86
C ASP A 23 -4.03 -16.96 12.96
N VAL A 24 -3.86 -17.61 14.10
CA VAL A 24 -3.13 -17.07 15.25
C VAL A 24 -1.81 -17.83 15.37
N ARG A 25 -0.71 -17.11 15.18
CA ARG A 25 0.65 -17.61 15.41
C ARG A 25 1.20 -16.93 16.66
N ARG A 26 1.62 -17.69 17.64
CA ARG A 26 2.06 -17.15 18.92
C ARG A 26 3.22 -17.94 19.53
N PRO A 27 3.94 -17.36 20.48
CA PRO A 27 4.92 -18.11 21.28
C PRO A 27 4.29 -19.34 21.93
N ASP A 28 5.00 -20.44 21.87
CA ASP A 28 4.63 -21.66 22.60
C ASP A 28 5.03 -21.51 24.07
N SER A 29 4.24 -20.79 24.80
CA SER A 29 4.43 -20.43 26.22
C SER A 29 3.05 -20.20 26.88
N PRO A 30 2.91 -20.42 28.19
CA PRO A 30 1.73 -20.06 28.93
C PRO A 30 1.64 -18.54 29.23
N ASP A 31 2.68 -17.78 28.95
CA ASP A 31 2.72 -16.35 29.18
C ASP A 31 1.80 -15.58 28.21
N ARG A 32 1.53 -14.33 28.56
CA ARG A 32 0.79 -13.39 27.69
C ARG A 32 1.78 -12.52 26.93
N PHE A 33 1.41 -12.20 25.69
CA PHE A 33 2.23 -11.43 24.78
C PHE A 33 1.44 -10.31 24.11
N PRO A 34 2.06 -9.18 23.73
CA PRO A 34 1.43 -8.23 22.85
C PRO A 34 1.13 -8.89 21.50
N ALA A 35 0.05 -8.42 20.85
CA ALA A 35 -0.40 -8.95 19.58
C ALA A 35 -0.15 -7.97 18.43
N LEU A 36 0.18 -8.49 17.27
CA LEU A 36 0.19 -7.78 16.00
C LEU A 36 -0.91 -8.35 15.12
N ILE A 37 -1.81 -7.49 14.62
CA ILE A 37 -2.89 -7.86 13.71
C ILE A 37 -2.53 -7.43 12.30
N ALA A 38 -2.82 -8.32 11.35
CA ALA A 38 -2.83 -8.05 9.92
C ALA A 38 -4.17 -8.54 9.34
N ALA A 39 -4.97 -7.67 8.75
CA ALA A 39 -6.29 -8.00 8.22
C ALA A 39 -6.44 -7.54 6.77
N SER A 40 -6.95 -8.42 5.90
CA SER A 40 -7.15 -8.11 4.48
C SER A 40 -8.09 -9.14 3.82
N PRO A 41 -8.54 -8.91 2.58
CA PRO A 41 -9.24 -9.94 1.80
C PRO A 41 -8.28 -11.02 1.26
N TYR A 42 -6.96 -10.84 1.37
CA TYR A 42 -5.98 -11.76 0.83
C TYR A 42 -5.97 -13.08 1.59
N PRO A 43 -5.74 -14.22 0.91
CA PRO A 43 -5.73 -15.50 1.59
C PRO A 43 -4.70 -15.54 2.71
N ARG A 44 -5.15 -15.75 3.97
CA ARG A 44 -4.25 -15.86 5.13
C ARG A 44 -3.32 -17.08 5.03
N GLN A 45 -3.75 -18.08 4.25
CA GLN A 45 -3.03 -19.35 4.07
C GLN A 45 -1.73 -19.19 3.26
N ILE A 46 -1.58 -18.12 2.50
CA ILE A 46 -0.36 -17.87 1.71
C ILE A 46 0.61 -16.89 2.37
N GLN A 47 0.24 -16.28 3.48
CA GLN A 47 1.06 -15.22 4.10
C GLN A 47 2.41 -15.73 4.64
N ASP A 48 2.59 -17.02 4.80
CA ASP A 48 3.83 -17.68 5.22
C ASP A 48 4.60 -18.38 4.07
N LEU A 49 4.28 -18.06 2.81
CA LEU A 49 4.91 -18.73 1.66
C LEU A 49 6.40 -18.42 1.47
N GLY A 50 6.89 -17.35 2.08
CA GLY A 50 8.31 -16.98 1.99
C GLY A 50 8.73 -16.51 0.59
N ALA A 51 7.82 -15.94 -0.19
CA ALA A 51 8.11 -15.43 -1.53
C ALA A 51 7.26 -14.19 -1.82
N PRO A 52 7.75 -13.23 -2.62
CA PRO A 52 7.03 -12.03 -3.01
C PRO A 52 6.00 -12.37 -4.09
N LEU A 53 5.10 -13.26 -3.76
CA LEU A 53 3.88 -13.44 -4.54
C LEU A 53 2.96 -12.30 -4.14
N GLY A 54 2.35 -11.63 -5.10
CA GLY A 54 1.37 -10.59 -4.80
C GLY A 54 0.40 -11.02 -3.70
N PHE A 55 0.07 -10.11 -2.79
CA PHE A 55 -0.78 -10.33 -1.62
C PHE A 55 -0.11 -11.03 -0.41
N VAL A 56 1.19 -11.31 -0.41
CA VAL A 56 1.91 -11.81 0.77
C VAL A 56 2.51 -10.60 1.48
N GLU A 57 1.74 -9.94 2.33
CA GLU A 57 1.98 -8.58 2.82
C GLU A 57 1.69 -8.39 4.32
N SER A 58 1.40 -9.48 5.07
CA SER A 58 1.00 -9.40 6.48
C SER A 58 2.16 -9.17 7.46
N GLY A 59 3.38 -9.17 7.00
CA GLY A 59 4.57 -9.26 7.87
C GLY A 59 4.98 -10.70 8.17
N ALA A 60 6.17 -10.87 8.74
CA ALA A 60 6.78 -12.17 8.95
C ALA A 60 6.52 -12.72 10.36
N SER A 61 5.64 -13.71 10.47
CA SER A 61 5.36 -14.39 11.74
C SER A 61 6.62 -15.05 12.34
N ASP A 62 7.47 -15.62 11.49
CA ASP A 62 8.72 -16.29 11.88
C ASP A 62 9.78 -15.30 12.41
N PHE A 63 9.62 -14.02 12.12
CA PHE A 63 10.44 -12.96 12.71
C PHE A 63 9.88 -12.46 14.05
N PHE A 64 8.59 -12.13 14.13
CA PHE A 64 8.00 -11.48 15.30
C PHE A 64 7.65 -12.47 16.42
N VAL A 65 7.13 -13.65 16.10
CA VAL A 65 6.69 -14.62 17.11
C VAL A 65 7.84 -15.09 17.99
N PRO A 66 9.03 -15.48 17.47
CA PRO A 66 10.17 -15.84 18.31
C PRO A 66 10.66 -14.70 19.22
N ARG A 67 10.28 -13.46 18.91
CA ARG A 67 10.62 -12.25 19.69
C ARG A 67 9.55 -11.83 20.68
N GLY A 68 8.54 -12.70 20.89
CA GLY A 68 7.52 -12.52 21.93
C GLY A 68 6.35 -11.62 21.46
N TYR A 69 5.83 -11.87 20.28
CA TYR A 69 4.58 -11.33 19.78
C TYR A 69 3.64 -12.46 19.36
N ALA A 70 2.34 -12.27 19.59
CA ALA A 70 1.36 -13.04 18.87
C ALA A 70 1.06 -12.33 17.53
N HIS A 71 0.93 -13.07 16.43
CA HIS A 71 0.59 -12.54 15.12
C HIS A 71 -0.74 -13.12 14.67
N VAL A 72 -1.73 -12.24 14.50
CA VAL A 72 -3.10 -12.57 14.08
C VAL A 72 -3.29 -12.12 12.64
N ILE A 73 -3.44 -13.08 11.74
CA ILE A 73 -3.69 -12.80 10.33
C ILE A 73 -5.13 -13.15 10.02
N ALA A 74 -5.95 -12.13 9.76
CA ALA A 74 -7.41 -12.25 9.61
C ALA A 74 -7.86 -11.97 8.17
N ASN A 75 -8.93 -12.65 7.77
CA ASN A 75 -9.65 -12.35 6.55
C ASN A 75 -10.85 -11.46 6.83
N LEU A 76 -11.11 -10.52 5.92
CA LEU A 76 -12.28 -9.65 5.97
C LEU A 76 -13.58 -10.38 5.64
N ARG A 77 -14.72 -9.73 5.81
CA ARG A 77 -16.04 -10.30 5.50
C ARG A 77 -16.07 -10.91 4.10
N SER A 78 -16.79 -12.02 3.95
CA SER A 78 -16.94 -12.78 2.69
C SER A 78 -15.65 -13.33 2.10
N THR A 79 -14.55 -13.32 2.84
CA THR A 79 -13.27 -13.87 2.38
C THR A 79 -12.74 -14.90 3.37
N GLY A 80 -12.07 -15.95 2.89
CA GLY A 80 -11.39 -16.95 3.71
C GLY A 80 -12.26 -17.63 4.78
N GLY A 81 -13.58 -17.76 4.54
CA GLY A 81 -14.53 -18.34 5.48
C GLY A 81 -15.14 -17.34 6.48
N SER A 82 -14.80 -16.07 6.44
CA SER A 82 -15.44 -15.01 7.21
C SER A 82 -16.88 -14.78 6.76
N SER A 83 -17.78 -14.44 7.71
CA SER A 83 -19.20 -14.21 7.42
C SER A 83 -19.47 -12.85 6.77
N GLY A 84 -20.69 -12.64 6.28
CA GLY A 84 -21.18 -11.37 5.77
C GLY A 84 -20.80 -11.08 4.33
N THR A 85 -20.84 -9.81 3.93
CA THR A 85 -20.57 -9.32 2.58
C THR A 85 -19.33 -8.42 2.60
N PHE A 86 -18.49 -8.52 1.60
CA PHE A 86 -17.31 -7.67 1.46
C PHE A 86 -17.71 -6.26 1.03
N GLY A 87 -17.34 -5.27 1.83
CA GLY A 87 -17.75 -3.88 1.64
C GLY A 87 -16.75 -2.98 0.93
N PHE A 88 -15.50 -3.41 0.79
CA PHE A 88 -14.42 -2.67 0.16
C PHE A 88 -14.18 -1.29 0.79
N PHE A 89 -13.64 -1.29 2.00
CA PHE A 89 -13.36 -0.10 2.81
C PHE A 89 -14.60 0.70 3.24
N ASP A 90 -15.73 0.05 3.41
CA ASP A 90 -16.96 0.69 3.89
C ASP A 90 -16.97 0.94 5.41
N ALA A 91 -18.01 1.57 5.91
CA ALA A 91 -18.15 1.84 7.34
C ALA A 91 -18.24 0.56 8.18
N GLN A 92 -18.77 -0.54 7.61
CA GLN A 92 -18.83 -1.82 8.31
C GLN A 92 -17.44 -2.42 8.50
N GLU A 93 -16.57 -2.32 7.50
CA GLU A 93 -15.18 -2.79 7.59
C GLU A 93 -14.42 -2.07 8.71
N ARG A 94 -14.60 -0.76 8.85
CA ARG A 94 -14.03 0.01 9.98
C ARG A 94 -14.49 -0.51 11.34
N GLN A 95 -15.79 -0.78 11.50
CA GLN A 95 -16.33 -1.35 12.74
C GLN A 95 -15.77 -2.74 13.02
N ASP A 96 -15.62 -3.54 11.99
CA ASP A 96 -15.03 -4.88 12.11
C ASP A 96 -13.57 -4.82 12.57
N MET A 97 -12.81 -3.83 12.12
CA MET A 97 -11.43 -3.63 12.56
C MET A 97 -11.38 -3.24 14.06
N TYR A 98 -12.29 -2.40 14.52
CA TYR A 98 -12.44 -2.15 15.96
C TYR A 98 -12.69 -3.45 16.73
N ASP A 99 -13.68 -4.22 16.28
CA ASP A 99 -14.08 -5.47 16.96
C ASP A 99 -12.94 -6.50 16.95
N LEU A 100 -12.18 -6.61 15.85
CA LEU A 100 -11.05 -7.52 15.74
C LEU A 100 -9.93 -7.15 16.74
N VAL A 101 -9.65 -5.87 16.93
CA VAL A 101 -8.68 -5.39 17.92
C VAL A 101 -9.12 -5.79 19.32
N GLU A 102 -10.38 -5.50 19.70
CA GLU A 102 -10.90 -5.80 21.03
C GLU A 102 -11.04 -7.31 21.27
N TRP A 103 -11.46 -8.08 20.26
CA TRP A 103 -11.47 -9.53 20.34
C TRP A 103 -10.06 -10.10 20.59
N THR A 104 -9.06 -9.57 19.88
CA THR A 104 -7.66 -9.99 20.05
C THR A 104 -7.15 -9.67 21.45
N ALA A 105 -7.42 -8.48 21.95
CA ALA A 105 -7.02 -8.05 23.29
C ALA A 105 -7.61 -8.91 24.40
N ALA A 106 -8.84 -9.41 24.20
CA ALA A 106 -9.55 -10.26 25.15
C ALA A 106 -9.06 -11.71 25.17
N GLN A 107 -8.18 -12.12 24.26
CA GLN A 107 -7.70 -13.50 24.22
C GLN A 107 -6.80 -13.83 25.41
N PRO A 108 -6.86 -15.08 25.95
CA PRO A 108 -6.10 -15.45 27.15
C PRO A 108 -4.59 -15.38 26.99
N TRP A 109 -4.09 -15.44 25.76
CA TRP A 109 -2.68 -15.34 25.41
C TRP A 109 -2.22 -13.89 25.11
N CYS A 110 -3.14 -12.93 25.02
CA CYS A 110 -2.84 -11.53 24.79
C CYS A 110 -2.66 -10.78 26.12
N ASP A 111 -1.67 -9.88 26.19
CA ASP A 111 -1.45 -9.04 27.37
C ASP A 111 -2.30 -7.76 27.40
N GLY A 112 -3.13 -7.54 26.37
CA GLY A 112 -3.97 -6.37 26.18
C GLY A 112 -3.32 -5.25 25.36
N ASN A 113 -2.07 -5.40 24.93
CA ASN A 113 -1.43 -4.46 24.04
C ASN A 113 -1.49 -4.97 22.60
N VAL A 114 -2.20 -4.25 21.75
CA VAL A 114 -2.38 -4.61 20.34
C VAL A 114 -1.75 -3.57 19.44
N GLY A 115 -0.99 -4.03 18.46
CA GLY A 115 -0.52 -3.25 17.32
C GLY A 115 -1.08 -3.83 16.02
N MET A 116 -0.98 -3.07 14.94
CA MET A 116 -1.32 -3.56 13.61
C MET A 116 -0.16 -3.34 12.64
N ILE A 117 0.00 -4.28 11.70
CA ILE A 117 1.13 -4.36 10.79
C ILE A 117 0.67 -4.83 9.42
N GLY A 118 1.26 -4.35 8.34
CA GLY A 118 0.98 -4.82 6.99
C GLY A 118 1.22 -3.77 5.92
N ILE A 119 1.23 -4.23 4.67
CA ILE A 119 1.41 -3.40 3.48
C ILE A 119 0.08 -3.32 2.73
N SER A 120 -0.17 -2.21 2.01
CA SER A 120 -1.28 -2.06 1.07
C SER A 120 -2.64 -2.25 1.77
N TYR A 121 -3.46 -3.22 1.40
CA TYR A 121 -4.73 -3.47 2.08
C TYR A 121 -4.55 -3.70 3.58
N PHE A 122 -3.55 -4.48 3.99
CA PHE A 122 -3.20 -4.66 5.40
C PHE A 122 -2.79 -3.36 6.10
N ALA A 123 -2.34 -2.35 5.36
CA ALA A 123 -2.04 -1.02 5.91
C ALA A 123 -3.29 -0.15 6.02
N MET A 124 -4.19 -0.25 5.05
CA MET A 124 -5.45 0.49 5.05
C MET A 124 -6.34 0.10 6.23
N THR A 125 -6.46 -1.19 6.53
CA THR A 125 -7.22 -1.68 7.69
C THR A 125 -6.68 -1.20 9.04
N GLN A 126 -5.39 -0.84 9.10
CA GLN A 126 -4.80 -0.21 10.31
C GLN A 126 -5.32 1.21 10.49
N LEU A 127 -5.42 1.98 9.41
CA LEU A 127 -6.01 3.32 9.45
C LEU A 127 -7.50 3.25 9.82
N GLU A 128 -8.22 2.30 9.25
CA GLU A 128 -9.62 2.03 9.58
C GLU A 128 -9.82 1.72 11.07
N ALA A 129 -8.99 0.86 11.64
CA ALA A 129 -9.02 0.58 13.07
C ALA A 129 -8.68 1.83 13.89
N ALA A 130 -7.66 2.58 13.50
CA ALA A 130 -7.16 3.72 14.27
C ALA A 130 -8.19 4.86 14.34
N VAL A 131 -8.94 5.13 13.27
CA VAL A 131 -9.98 6.17 13.27
C VAL A 131 -11.19 5.81 14.15
N GLU A 132 -11.46 4.52 14.38
CA GLU A 132 -12.49 4.03 15.28
C GLU A 132 -12.04 3.98 16.76
N GLN A 133 -10.75 4.18 17.03
CA GLN A 133 -10.16 4.33 18.36
C GLN A 133 -10.42 3.17 19.34
N PRO A 134 -10.19 1.90 18.98
CA PRO A 134 -10.34 0.81 19.94
C PRO A 134 -9.32 0.97 21.07
N PRO A 135 -9.72 0.85 22.35
CA PRO A 135 -8.88 1.21 23.50
C PRO A 135 -7.62 0.37 23.66
N HIS A 136 -7.60 -0.83 23.09
CA HIS A 136 -6.43 -1.71 23.16
C HIS A 136 -5.46 -1.56 21.98
N LEU A 137 -5.80 -0.76 20.96
CA LEU A 137 -4.85 -0.43 19.87
C LEU A 137 -3.84 0.60 20.34
N LYS A 138 -2.57 0.23 20.43
CA LYS A 138 -1.50 1.06 21.02
C LYS A 138 -0.57 1.70 20.00
N ALA A 139 -0.36 1.08 18.86
CA ALA A 139 0.47 1.59 17.77
C ALA A 139 0.15 0.88 16.46
N ILE A 140 0.37 1.56 15.34
CA ILE A 140 0.24 0.99 14.00
C ILE A 140 1.48 1.25 13.17
N PHE A 141 1.73 0.35 12.19
CA PHE A 141 2.86 0.42 11.27
C PHE A 141 2.37 0.20 9.82
N PRO A 142 1.56 1.15 9.30
CA PRO A 142 0.96 1.02 7.97
C PRO A 142 1.94 1.41 6.87
N MET A 143 2.26 0.45 6.01
CA MET A 143 3.14 0.65 4.87
C MET A 143 2.33 0.68 3.57
N ALA A 144 2.54 1.70 2.74
CA ALA A 144 1.85 1.89 1.47
C ALA A 144 0.32 2.07 1.63
N VAL A 145 -0.07 3.25 2.07
CA VAL A 145 -1.49 3.62 2.30
C VAL A 145 -2.06 4.49 1.19
N THR A 146 -3.38 4.42 1.01
CA THR A 146 -4.17 5.34 0.21
C THR A 146 -5.46 5.63 0.99
N PRO A 147 -5.45 6.62 1.90
CA PRO A 147 -6.56 6.86 2.83
C PRO A 147 -7.84 7.37 2.14
N ASP A 148 -7.73 7.88 0.93
CA ASP A 148 -8.84 8.23 0.06
C ASP A 148 -8.90 7.25 -1.12
N LEU A 149 -9.85 6.33 -1.10
CA LEU A 149 -9.92 5.26 -2.09
C LEU A 149 -10.26 5.77 -3.49
N TYR A 150 -10.93 6.93 -3.61
CA TYR A 150 -11.18 7.55 -4.91
C TYR A 150 -9.85 7.83 -5.64
N GLU A 151 -8.85 8.34 -4.92
CA GLU A 151 -7.55 8.63 -5.53
C GLU A 151 -6.78 7.38 -5.96
N ALA A 152 -7.05 6.22 -5.36
CA ALA A 152 -6.50 4.94 -5.83
C ALA A 152 -7.19 4.44 -7.11
N ALA A 153 -8.51 4.67 -7.21
CA ALA A 153 -9.31 4.22 -8.33
C ALA A 153 -9.26 5.21 -9.51
N TYR A 154 -9.23 6.51 -9.23
CA TYR A 154 -9.29 7.60 -10.21
C TYR A 154 -8.19 8.63 -9.98
N HIS A 155 -7.11 8.55 -10.74
CA HIS A 155 -6.04 9.54 -10.71
C HIS A 155 -6.46 10.78 -11.50
N ASN A 156 -6.82 11.86 -10.80
CA ASN A 156 -7.35 13.09 -11.42
C ASN A 156 -8.48 12.81 -12.43
N GLY A 157 -9.38 11.89 -12.10
CA GLY A 157 -10.50 11.50 -12.96
C GLY A 157 -10.19 10.38 -13.97
N LEU A 158 -8.97 9.89 -14.04
CA LEU A 158 -8.59 8.76 -14.89
C LEU A 158 -8.73 7.44 -14.13
N LEU A 159 -9.63 6.56 -14.60
CA LEU A 159 -9.79 5.24 -14.01
C LEU A 159 -8.50 4.42 -14.10
N ASN A 160 -7.97 4.01 -12.98
CA ASN A 160 -6.86 3.07 -12.87
C ASN A 160 -7.30 1.63 -13.19
N SER A 161 -7.77 1.42 -14.42
CA SER A 161 -8.32 0.15 -14.87
C SER A 161 -7.29 -0.99 -14.89
N THR A 162 -6.01 -0.65 -15.03
CA THR A 162 -4.91 -1.63 -15.05
C THR A 162 -4.63 -2.23 -13.69
N PHE A 163 -5.06 -1.57 -12.63
CA PHE A 163 -4.98 -2.07 -11.27
C PHE A 163 -6.34 -2.56 -10.76
N MET A 164 -7.39 -1.73 -10.78
CA MET A 164 -8.66 -2.02 -10.10
C MET A 164 -9.36 -3.26 -10.66
N GLY A 165 -9.47 -3.39 -11.98
CA GLY A 165 -10.11 -4.56 -12.58
C GLY A 165 -9.39 -5.88 -12.26
N PRO A 166 -8.08 -6.01 -12.55
CA PRO A 166 -7.31 -7.20 -12.19
C PRO A 166 -7.26 -7.48 -10.70
N PHE A 167 -7.24 -6.45 -9.85
CA PHE A 167 -7.28 -6.61 -8.40
C PHE A 167 -8.59 -7.28 -7.94
N LEU A 168 -9.74 -6.75 -8.35
CA LEU A 168 -11.04 -7.31 -7.97
C LEU A 168 -11.22 -8.73 -8.54
N ALA A 169 -10.78 -8.98 -9.78
CA ALA A 169 -10.79 -10.32 -10.36
C ALA A 169 -9.94 -11.31 -9.55
N ALA A 170 -8.75 -10.90 -9.13
CA ALA A 170 -7.87 -11.72 -8.29
C ALA A 170 -8.52 -12.03 -6.92
N MET A 171 -9.18 -11.05 -6.32
CA MET A 171 -9.93 -11.25 -5.08
C MET A 171 -11.06 -12.26 -5.28
N GLY A 172 -11.85 -12.11 -6.34
CA GLY A 172 -12.92 -13.04 -6.67
C GLY A 172 -12.43 -14.48 -6.86
N VAL A 173 -11.27 -14.66 -7.51
CA VAL A 173 -10.67 -16.00 -7.68
C VAL A 173 -10.19 -16.60 -6.36
N THR A 174 -9.62 -15.80 -5.48
CA THR A 174 -8.91 -16.31 -4.29
C THR A 174 -9.81 -16.41 -3.07
N SER A 175 -10.77 -15.50 -2.90
CA SER A 175 -11.61 -15.43 -1.70
C SER A 175 -12.53 -16.64 -1.47
N ASN A 176 -12.94 -17.30 -2.55
CA ASN A 176 -13.88 -18.43 -2.52
C ASN A 176 -13.18 -19.83 -2.57
N LYS A 177 -11.85 -19.87 -2.47
CA LYS A 177 -11.15 -21.15 -2.44
C LYS A 177 -11.31 -21.82 -1.09
N SER A 178 -11.62 -23.13 -1.13
CA SER A 178 -11.77 -23.94 0.08
C SER A 178 -10.44 -24.12 0.82
N GLU A 179 -10.51 -24.44 2.10
CA GLU A 179 -9.35 -24.80 2.90
C GLU A 179 -8.61 -26.02 2.31
N GLU A 180 -9.34 -26.97 1.71
CA GLU A 180 -8.74 -28.11 1.01
C GLU A 180 -7.85 -27.68 -0.15
N PHE A 181 -8.24 -26.65 -0.90
CA PHE A 181 -7.41 -26.06 -1.96
C PHE A 181 -6.10 -25.50 -1.37
N TRP A 182 -6.19 -24.69 -0.30
CA TRP A 182 -5.03 -24.04 0.30
C TRP A 182 -4.07 -25.03 1.00
N HIS A 183 -4.58 -26.15 1.48
CA HIS A 183 -3.80 -27.24 2.09
C HIS A 183 -3.48 -28.37 1.12
N GLY A 184 -3.88 -28.24 -0.14
CA GLY A 184 -3.70 -29.26 -1.18
C GLY A 184 -2.25 -29.52 -1.60
N PRO A 185 -2.04 -30.60 -2.38
CA PRO A 185 -0.69 -31.01 -2.78
C PRO A 185 0.03 -29.98 -3.64
N LEU A 186 -0.72 -29.18 -4.42
CA LEU A 186 -0.14 -28.12 -5.25
C LEU A 186 0.56 -27.07 -4.39
N LEU A 187 -0.11 -26.54 -3.37
CA LEU A 187 0.49 -25.54 -2.48
C LEU A 187 1.59 -26.12 -1.59
N LYS A 188 1.48 -27.37 -1.19
CA LYS A 188 2.59 -28.06 -0.51
C LYS A 188 3.83 -28.14 -1.40
N ALA A 189 3.66 -28.45 -2.68
CA ALA A 189 4.76 -28.45 -3.64
C ALA A 189 5.35 -27.04 -3.83
N VAL A 190 4.49 -26.01 -4.01
CA VAL A 190 4.92 -24.62 -4.11
C VAL A 190 5.72 -24.21 -2.88
N ARG A 191 5.22 -24.47 -1.66
CA ARG A 191 5.95 -24.18 -0.41
C ARG A 191 7.32 -24.86 -0.36
N THR A 192 7.37 -26.15 -0.76
CA THR A 192 8.62 -26.90 -0.78
C THR A 192 9.64 -26.31 -1.75
N VAL A 193 9.18 -25.87 -2.92
CA VAL A 193 10.02 -25.24 -3.93
C VAL A 193 10.52 -23.86 -3.44
N LEU A 194 9.63 -23.03 -2.91
CA LEU A 194 9.96 -21.70 -2.41
C LEU A 194 10.85 -21.71 -1.15
N ALA A 195 10.77 -22.76 -0.34
CA ALA A 195 11.65 -22.95 0.80
C ALA A 195 13.10 -23.30 0.42
N GLN A 196 13.41 -23.53 -0.86
CA GLN A 196 14.80 -23.76 -1.30
C GLN A 196 15.61 -22.46 -1.17
N PRO A 197 16.75 -22.42 -0.45
CA PRO A 197 17.47 -21.18 -0.17
C PRO A 197 17.85 -20.34 -1.40
N ARG A 198 18.17 -21.01 -2.52
CA ARG A 198 18.50 -20.34 -3.78
C ARG A 198 17.30 -19.64 -4.43
N LEU A 199 16.13 -20.26 -4.37
CA LEU A 199 14.90 -19.70 -4.90
C LEU A 199 14.37 -18.61 -3.98
N HIS A 200 14.46 -18.82 -2.67
CA HIS A 200 14.11 -17.79 -1.69
C HIS A 200 14.95 -16.53 -1.91
N ALA A 201 16.27 -16.64 -2.03
CA ALA A 201 17.15 -15.52 -2.30
C ALA A 201 16.84 -14.85 -3.68
N HIS A 202 16.48 -15.63 -4.69
CA HIS A 202 16.07 -15.11 -5.99
C HIS A 202 14.77 -14.30 -5.90
N PHE A 203 13.77 -14.83 -5.21
CA PHE A 203 12.48 -14.19 -5.05
C PHE A 203 12.52 -13.00 -4.07
N ALA A 204 13.40 -13.00 -3.08
CA ALA A 204 13.60 -11.87 -2.17
C ALA A 204 14.04 -10.58 -2.88
N HIS A 205 14.60 -10.71 -4.08
CA HIS A 205 15.01 -9.58 -4.93
C HIS A 205 14.05 -9.34 -6.11
N MET A 206 12.97 -10.12 -6.24
CA MET A 206 11.98 -9.89 -7.28
C MET A 206 11.02 -8.78 -6.87
N ASN A 207 10.80 -7.88 -7.80
CA ASN A 207 9.71 -6.92 -7.70
C ASN A 207 8.37 -7.65 -7.61
N GLY A 208 7.62 -7.44 -6.54
CA GLY A 208 6.28 -7.97 -6.35
C GLY A 208 5.32 -7.62 -7.50
N GLU A 209 5.52 -6.48 -8.17
CA GLU A 209 4.76 -6.09 -9.35
C GLU A 209 4.99 -7.01 -10.56
N ALA A 210 6.20 -7.53 -10.75
CA ALA A 210 6.45 -8.47 -11.85
C ALA A 210 5.70 -9.80 -11.64
N ALA A 211 5.66 -10.31 -10.41
CA ALA A 211 4.87 -11.48 -10.04
C ALA A 211 3.36 -11.20 -10.14
N ALA A 212 2.92 -10.02 -9.68
CA ALA A 212 1.53 -9.59 -9.80
C ALA A 212 1.11 -9.39 -11.26
N SER A 213 1.99 -8.87 -12.13
CA SER A 213 1.72 -8.73 -13.56
C SER A 213 1.56 -10.07 -14.27
N GLY A 214 2.33 -11.08 -13.89
CA GLY A 214 2.16 -12.46 -14.37
C GLY A 214 0.81 -13.04 -13.95
N LEU A 215 0.44 -12.88 -12.69
CA LEU A 215 -0.86 -13.31 -12.16
C LEU A 215 -2.02 -12.56 -12.84
N LYS A 216 -1.92 -11.24 -12.99
CA LYS A 216 -2.89 -10.40 -13.70
C LYS A 216 -3.14 -10.88 -15.14
N THR A 217 -2.09 -11.35 -15.82
CA THR A 217 -2.19 -11.87 -17.18
C THR A 217 -2.95 -13.20 -17.23
N VAL A 218 -2.74 -14.08 -16.25
CA VAL A 218 -3.44 -15.36 -16.13
C VAL A 218 -4.91 -15.16 -15.73
N LEU A 219 -5.21 -14.13 -14.94
CA LEU A 219 -6.55 -13.84 -14.42
C LEU A 219 -7.41 -12.97 -15.36
N ARG A 220 -6.94 -12.64 -16.56
CA ARG A 220 -7.72 -11.93 -17.59
C ARG A 220 -8.87 -12.75 -18.19
N GLY A 221 -9.04 -14.00 -17.78
CA GLY A 221 -10.19 -14.82 -18.15
C GLY A 221 -11.49 -14.25 -17.53
N GLU A 222 -12.61 -14.45 -18.21
CA GLU A 222 -13.93 -14.12 -17.69
C GLU A 222 -14.16 -14.85 -16.36
N TYR A 223 -14.07 -14.12 -15.27
CA TYR A 223 -14.37 -14.63 -13.95
C TYR A 223 -15.42 -13.76 -13.31
N HIS A 224 -16.63 -14.28 -13.23
CA HIS A 224 -17.79 -13.61 -12.67
C HIS A 224 -18.08 -14.15 -11.27
N SER A 225 -18.01 -13.30 -10.26
CA SER A 225 -18.38 -13.65 -8.88
C SER A 225 -18.77 -12.43 -8.06
N ASP A 226 -19.91 -12.53 -7.38
CA ASP A 226 -20.29 -11.54 -6.38
C ASP A 226 -19.42 -11.69 -5.11
N PRO A 227 -19.09 -10.59 -4.42
CA PRO A 227 -19.47 -9.19 -4.72
C PRO A 227 -18.52 -8.46 -5.68
N TRP A 228 -17.53 -9.14 -6.26
CA TRP A 228 -16.42 -8.55 -6.99
C TRP A 228 -16.84 -7.92 -8.31
N ASP A 229 -17.75 -8.58 -9.04
CA ASP A 229 -18.32 -8.02 -10.27
C ASP A 229 -19.19 -6.81 -9.99
N THR A 230 -19.99 -6.86 -8.93
CA THR A 230 -20.80 -5.72 -8.50
C THR A 230 -19.90 -4.55 -8.16
N LEU A 231 -18.85 -4.74 -7.37
CA LEU A 231 -17.88 -3.69 -7.04
C LEU A 231 -17.17 -3.10 -8.27
N TRP A 232 -16.85 -3.95 -9.25
CA TRP A 232 -16.26 -3.44 -10.49
C TRP A 232 -17.25 -2.55 -11.26
N ASN A 233 -18.53 -2.93 -11.32
CA ASN A 233 -19.55 -2.09 -11.92
C ASN A 233 -19.77 -0.78 -11.16
N GLU A 234 -19.84 -0.84 -9.82
CA GLU A 234 -19.93 0.36 -8.96
C GLU A 234 -18.78 1.32 -9.28
N ILE A 235 -17.55 0.83 -9.27
CA ILE A 235 -16.34 1.65 -9.48
C ILE A 235 -16.27 2.17 -10.91
N ALA A 236 -16.43 1.31 -11.94
CA ALA A 236 -16.11 1.66 -13.31
C ALA A 236 -17.27 2.35 -14.06
N VAL A 237 -18.50 2.19 -13.58
CA VAL A 237 -19.71 2.64 -14.30
C VAL A 237 -20.56 3.58 -13.46
N GLU A 238 -20.92 3.20 -12.22
CA GLU A 238 -21.91 3.92 -11.44
C GLU A 238 -21.29 5.13 -10.72
N HIS A 239 -20.07 5.01 -10.18
CA HIS A 239 -19.41 6.02 -9.33
C HIS A 239 -18.13 6.55 -9.97
N GLN A 240 -18.21 7.06 -11.20
CA GLN A 240 -17.03 7.58 -11.91
C GLN A 240 -16.53 8.92 -11.37
N VAL A 241 -17.35 9.61 -10.63
CA VAL A 241 -17.01 10.88 -9.95
C VAL A 241 -17.20 10.72 -8.46
N ARG A 242 -16.52 11.59 -7.69
CA ARG A 242 -16.66 11.58 -6.24
C ARG A 242 -18.10 11.84 -5.82
N ASP A 243 -18.62 10.96 -4.99
CA ASP A 243 -19.97 10.99 -4.41
C ASP A 243 -19.97 10.27 -3.04
N ASP A 244 -21.16 10.04 -2.48
CA ASP A 244 -21.33 9.39 -1.16
C ASP A 244 -20.69 7.99 -1.09
N PHE A 245 -20.61 7.25 -2.21
CA PHE A 245 -19.93 5.96 -2.26
C PHE A 245 -18.44 6.08 -1.92
N TRP A 246 -17.77 7.09 -2.47
CA TRP A 246 -16.36 7.35 -2.21
C TRP A 246 -16.14 8.07 -0.89
N ASP A 247 -17.05 8.94 -0.48
CA ASP A 247 -16.95 9.64 0.80
C ASP A 247 -17.00 8.68 1.98
N GLU A 248 -17.80 7.62 1.90
CA GLU A 248 -17.80 6.54 2.89
C GLU A 248 -16.45 5.82 2.97
N ARG A 249 -15.75 5.69 1.84
CA ARG A 249 -14.47 4.99 1.64
C ARG A 249 -13.25 5.91 1.76
N ASN A 250 -13.44 7.10 2.30
CA ASN A 250 -12.40 8.08 2.54
C ASN A 250 -12.16 8.24 4.05
N VAL A 251 -11.08 7.64 4.55
CA VAL A 251 -10.69 7.80 5.96
C VAL A 251 -9.82 9.02 6.22
N LEU A 252 -9.37 9.72 5.17
CA LEU A 252 -8.46 10.87 5.28
C LEU A 252 -8.97 11.95 6.25
N PRO A 253 -10.24 12.42 6.18
CA PRO A 253 -10.75 13.39 7.14
C PRO A 253 -10.83 12.86 8.58
N LEU A 254 -10.99 11.53 8.75
CA LEU A 254 -11.10 10.89 10.05
C LEU A 254 -9.75 10.72 10.76
N LEU A 255 -8.63 10.84 10.02
CA LEU A 255 -7.29 10.77 10.59
C LEU A 255 -7.04 11.86 11.64
N ALA A 256 -7.80 12.95 11.62
CA ALA A 256 -7.79 13.96 12.67
C ALA A 256 -8.11 13.42 14.08
N ASN A 257 -8.75 12.25 14.18
CA ASN A 257 -9.07 11.59 15.44
C ASN A 257 -7.96 10.65 15.94
N VAL A 258 -6.94 10.38 15.13
CA VAL A 258 -5.89 9.41 15.46
C VAL A 258 -4.84 10.04 16.37
N THR A 259 -4.73 9.53 17.58
CA THR A 259 -3.79 10.01 18.61
C THR A 259 -2.74 8.98 19.01
N ILE A 260 -2.90 7.74 18.58
CA ILE A 260 -1.92 6.68 18.83
C ILE A 260 -0.67 6.85 17.95
N PRO A 261 0.46 6.26 18.32
CA PRO A 261 1.66 6.23 17.49
C PRO A 261 1.43 5.58 16.14
N VAL A 262 1.87 6.28 15.07
CA VAL A 262 1.75 5.83 13.67
C VAL A 262 3.11 5.89 12.99
N TYR A 263 3.55 4.78 12.41
CA TYR A 263 4.72 4.75 11.54
C TYR A 263 4.27 4.54 10.10
N LEU A 264 4.19 5.62 9.34
CA LEU A 264 3.87 5.59 7.90
C LEU A 264 5.08 5.17 7.08
N GLY A 265 4.85 4.59 5.92
CA GLY A 265 5.93 4.38 4.97
C GLY A 265 5.45 3.93 3.60
N CYS A 266 6.36 4.07 2.64
CA CYS A 266 6.15 3.64 1.27
C CYS A 266 7.51 3.49 0.57
N ASP A 267 7.54 2.92 -0.63
CA ASP A 267 8.68 3.02 -1.53
C ASP A 267 8.45 4.07 -2.62
N TRP A 268 9.55 4.59 -3.18
CA TRP A 268 9.49 5.64 -4.18
C TRP A 268 8.85 5.22 -5.52
N GLN A 269 8.76 3.93 -5.82
CA GLN A 269 8.16 3.42 -7.04
C GLN A 269 6.65 3.27 -6.97
N ASN A 270 6.07 3.40 -5.81
CA ASN A 270 4.62 3.19 -5.61
C ASN A 270 3.79 4.44 -5.95
N VAL A 271 4.27 5.23 -6.90
CA VAL A 271 3.62 6.45 -7.39
C VAL A 271 2.21 6.18 -7.93
N PRO A 272 1.96 5.08 -8.68
CA PRO A 272 0.64 4.87 -9.28
C PRO A 272 -0.45 4.52 -8.29
N LEU A 273 -0.13 4.25 -7.02
CA LEU A 273 -1.13 3.75 -6.07
C LEU A 273 -1.01 4.36 -4.67
N HIS A 274 0.12 4.17 -3.98
CA HIS A 274 0.19 4.43 -2.53
C HIS A 274 1.09 5.59 -2.11
N LEU A 275 2.08 5.96 -2.91
CA LEU A 275 3.02 7.00 -2.49
C LEU A 275 2.34 8.36 -2.26
N PRO A 276 1.46 8.86 -3.15
CA PRO A 276 0.73 10.11 -2.90
C PRO A 276 -0.14 10.03 -1.63
N GLY A 277 -0.85 8.92 -1.44
CA GLY A 277 -1.68 8.69 -0.25
C GLY A 277 -0.89 8.64 1.05
N THR A 278 0.36 8.19 1.01
CA THR A 278 1.25 8.21 2.18
C THR A 278 1.57 9.64 2.61
N PHE A 279 1.83 10.54 1.67
CA PHE A 279 2.04 11.97 1.97
C PHE A 279 0.78 12.66 2.45
N THR A 280 -0.38 12.40 1.83
CA THR A 280 -1.64 12.98 2.32
C THR A 280 -2.01 12.49 3.71
N ALA A 281 -1.71 11.22 4.05
CA ALA A 281 -1.86 10.70 5.40
C ALA A 281 -0.90 11.39 6.39
N TRP A 282 0.35 11.63 5.99
CA TRP A 282 1.32 12.36 6.80
C TRP A 282 0.81 13.76 7.15
N GLU A 283 0.30 14.50 6.19
CA GLU A 283 -0.25 15.83 6.39
C GLU A 283 -1.48 15.82 7.30
N ALA A 284 -2.41 14.89 7.08
CA ALA A 284 -3.60 14.75 7.88
C ALA A 284 -3.31 14.36 9.34
N LEU A 285 -2.17 13.70 9.59
CA LEU A 285 -1.70 13.33 10.92
C LEU A 285 -0.78 14.36 11.58
N SER A 286 -0.59 15.54 10.99
CA SER A 286 0.33 16.59 11.48
C SER A 286 0.04 17.06 12.90
N HIS A 287 -1.19 16.89 13.40
CA HIS A 287 -1.59 17.18 14.78
C HIS A 287 -1.04 16.17 15.80
N ASN A 288 -0.65 14.98 15.35
CA ASN A 288 -0.21 13.89 16.20
C ASN A 288 1.33 13.89 16.32
N PRO A 289 1.91 14.19 17.50
CA PRO A 289 3.36 14.26 17.68
C PRO A 289 4.07 12.89 17.66
N HIS A 290 3.30 11.81 17.59
CA HIS A 290 3.80 10.43 17.62
C HIS A 290 3.79 9.78 16.24
N VAL A 291 3.87 10.58 15.18
CA VAL A 291 3.93 10.08 13.79
C VAL A 291 5.36 10.10 13.29
N ARG A 292 5.74 9.02 12.64
CA ARG A 292 6.99 8.89 11.89
C ARG A 292 6.73 8.41 10.48
N MET A 293 7.66 8.69 9.57
CA MET A 293 7.58 8.26 8.18
C MET A 293 8.91 7.72 7.68
N GLY A 294 8.89 6.55 7.04
CA GLY A 294 10.02 5.94 6.36
C GLY A 294 9.76 5.77 4.88
N LEU A 295 10.59 6.38 4.01
CA LEU A 295 10.49 6.22 2.56
C LEU A 295 11.66 5.37 2.07
N LEU A 296 11.34 4.26 1.47
CA LEU A 296 12.29 3.24 1.01
C LEU A 296 12.78 3.52 -0.39
N GLY A 297 13.95 3.01 -0.70
CA GLY A 297 14.48 3.01 -2.05
C GLY A 297 13.73 2.07 -2.98
N ASP A 298 14.28 1.91 -4.17
CA ASP A 298 13.75 1.07 -5.23
C ASP A 298 13.44 -0.34 -4.70
N PHE A 299 12.16 -0.74 -4.81
CA PHE A 299 11.66 -2.04 -4.35
C PHE A 299 11.91 -2.33 -2.87
N GLY A 300 11.94 -1.30 -2.03
CA GLY A 300 12.15 -1.42 -0.60
C GLY A 300 11.05 -2.18 0.13
N LEU A 301 9.81 -2.20 -0.39
CA LEU A 301 8.70 -3.01 0.10
C LEU A 301 8.73 -4.42 -0.52
N THR A 302 9.87 -5.08 -0.45
CA THR A 302 10.00 -6.48 -0.85
C THR A 302 9.47 -7.41 0.22
N TRP A 303 9.03 -8.58 -0.20
CA TRP A 303 8.62 -9.61 0.71
C TRP A 303 9.85 -10.18 1.47
N PRO A 304 9.70 -10.51 2.73
CA PRO A 304 8.63 -10.20 3.67
C PRO A 304 8.93 -8.96 4.52
N TRP A 305 9.30 -7.85 3.93
CA TRP A 305 9.76 -6.59 4.54
C TRP A 305 11.12 -6.70 5.24
N GLU A 306 11.98 -7.49 4.72
CA GLU A 306 13.30 -7.70 5.30
C GLU A 306 14.02 -6.38 5.59
N SER A 307 13.80 -5.37 4.74
CA SER A 307 14.35 -4.03 4.91
C SER A 307 13.79 -3.25 6.13
N LEU A 308 12.62 -3.66 6.67
CA LEU A 308 11.92 -2.94 7.75
C LEU A 308 11.64 -3.77 8.99
N HIS A 309 11.97 -5.06 9.01
CA HIS A 309 11.68 -5.93 10.15
C HIS A 309 12.24 -5.41 11.47
N GLU A 310 13.50 -5.02 11.47
CA GLU A 310 14.15 -4.51 12.68
C GLU A 310 13.56 -3.18 13.12
N GLU A 311 13.18 -2.32 12.18
CA GLU A 311 12.56 -1.04 12.46
C GLU A 311 11.15 -1.21 13.01
N ALA A 312 10.34 -2.09 12.41
CA ALA A 312 9.02 -2.43 12.93
C ALA A 312 9.10 -3.09 14.31
N LEU A 313 10.10 -3.95 14.54
CA LEU A 313 10.34 -4.52 15.85
C LEU A 313 10.67 -3.45 16.89
N ALA A 314 11.57 -2.52 16.55
CA ALA A 314 11.92 -1.42 17.45
C ALA A 314 10.70 -0.53 17.75
N TRP A 315 9.85 -0.27 16.75
CA TRP A 315 8.61 0.47 16.92
C TRP A 315 7.64 -0.21 17.88
N PHE A 316 7.36 -1.49 17.67
CA PHE A 316 6.44 -2.22 18.55
C PHE A 316 7.05 -2.53 19.93
N ASP A 317 8.33 -2.82 20.04
CA ASP A 317 9.00 -2.96 21.33
C ASP A 317 8.92 -1.67 22.17
N GLN A 318 9.04 -0.50 21.52
CA GLN A 318 8.85 0.81 22.15
C GLN A 318 7.42 0.99 22.67
N HIS A 319 6.41 0.78 21.81
CA HIS A 319 5.04 1.17 22.11
C HIS A 319 4.19 0.09 22.78
N LEU A 320 4.48 -1.18 22.56
CA LEU A 320 3.72 -2.30 23.13
C LEU A 320 4.40 -2.93 24.33
N LYS A 321 5.74 -2.86 24.42
CA LYS A 321 6.50 -3.47 25.53
C LYS A 321 7.19 -2.43 26.44
N GLY A 322 7.07 -1.15 26.11
CA GLY A 322 7.67 -0.06 26.90
C GLY A 322 9.19 -0.08 26.94
N LYS A 323 9.85 -0.62 25.92
CA LYS A 323 11.31 -0.64 25.81
C LYS A 323 11.83 0.65 25.20
N GLU A 324 12.94 1.15 25.70
CA GLU A 324 13.68 2.23 25.03
C GLU A 324 14.51 1.65 23.88
N THR A 325 14.03 1.84 22.64
CA THR A 325 14.65 1.26 21.43
C THR A 325 15.47 2.26 20.62
N GLY A 326 15.35 3.56 20.93
CA GLY A 326 15.94 4.62 20.13
C GLY A 326 15.16 4.95 18.84
N ILE A 327 14.04 4.25 18.54
CA ILE A 327 13.26 4.49 17.33
C ILE A 327 12.63 5.89 17.27
N LEU A 328 12.49 6.54 18.42
CA LEU A 328 11.97 7.89 18.55
C LEU A 328 13.04 8.98 18.48
N ASP A 329 14.32 8.58 18.43
CA ASP A 329 15.41 9.55 18.37
C ASP A 329 15.52 10.21 17.00
N GLY A 330 15.94 11.46 16.98
CA GLY A 330 16.14 12.25 15.77
C GLY A 330 14.86 12.64 15.04
N ASP A 331 15.03 13.10 13.81
CA ASP A 331 13.95 13.62 12.98
C ASP A 331 12.90 12.55 12.63
N PRO A 332 11.61 12.92 12.51
CA PRO A 332 10.54 11.97 12.35
C PRO A 332 10.43 11.37 10.96
N ILE A 333 11.04 11.96 9.95
CA ILE A 333 11.04 11.47 8.57
C ILE A 333 12.42 10.96 8.23
N ARG A 334 12.50 9.74 7.70
CA ARG A 334 13.72 9.23 7.10
C ARG A 334 13.44 8.67 5.71
N PHE A 335 14.35 8.84 4.81
CA PHE A 335 14.18 8.35 3.44
C PHE A 335 15.52 7.95 2.82
N LEU A 336 15.47 6.96 1.95
CA LEU A 336 16.60 6.62 1.10
C LEU A 336 16.56 7.54 -0.12
N LEU A 337 17.61 8.32 -0.32
CA LEU A 337 17.69 9.23 -1.46
C LEU A 337 17.87 8.42 -2.76
N PRO A 338 16.93 8.49 -3.72
CA PRO A 338 17.05 7.78 -5.00
C PRO A 338 18.35 8.17 -5.74
N GLY A 339 18.92 7.18 -6.42
CA GLY A 339 20.18 7.35 -7.14
C GLY A 339 21.44 7.34 -6.26
N THR A 340 21.27 7.20 -4.95
CA THR A 340 22.36 7.03 -3.97
C THR A 340 22.01 5.87 -3.02
N ASN A 341 22.91 5.53 -2.10
CA ASN A 341 22.61 4.64 -0.99
C ASN A 341 22.58 5.40 0.34
N GLU A 342 22.25 6.68 0.31
CA GLU A 342 22.27 7.54 1.46
C GLU A 342 20.89 7.64 2.11
N TRP A 343 20.81 7.29 3.38
CA TRP A 343 19.68 7.61 4.23
C TRP A 343 19.79 9.05 4.72
N ARG A 344 18.68 9.79 4.60
CA ARG A 344 18.55 11.14 5.11
C ARG A 344 17.39 11.24 6.10
N ALA A 345 17.48 12.20 7.00
CA ALA A 345 16.43 12.50 7.96
C ALA A 345 15.98 13.95 7.80
N LEU A 346 14.69 14.22 8.03
CA LEU A 346 14.06 15.52 7.92
C LEU A 346 13.10 15.76 9.07
N ALA A 347 13.10 16.97 9.58
CA ALA A 347 12.17 17.41 10.62
C ALA A 347 10.74 17.58 10.08
N SER A 348 10.57 17.91 8.79
CA SER A 348 9.28 18.09 8.14
C SER A 348 9.35 17.78 6.65
N TRP A 349 8.19 17.62 6.01
CA TRP A 349 8.05 17.46 4.58
C TRP A 349 7.09 18.52 4.01
N PRO A 350 7.42 19.19 2.91
CA PRO A 350 8.73 19.18 2.25
C PRO A 350 9.84 19.75 3.14
N PRO A 351 11.13 19.52 2.83
CA PRO A 351 12.24 20.10 3.58
C PRO A 351 12.14 21.62 3.63
N PRO A 352 12.34 22.26 4.78
CA PRO A 352 12.25 23.73 4.90
C PRO A 352 13.26 24.47 4.03
N GLU A 353 14.40 23.83 3.74
CA GLU A 353 15.46 24.35 2.89
C GLU A 353 15.21 24.16 1.39
N ALA A 354 14.14 23.46 1.01
CA ALA A 354 13.81 23.27 -0.39
C ALA A 354 13.43 24.61 -1.05
N VAL A 355 14.02 24.89 -2.20
CA VAL A 355 13.79 26.12 -2.97
C VAL A 355 13.00 25.77 -4.22
N HIS A 356 11.85 26.42 -4.39
CA HIS A 356 11.08 26.29 -5.62
C HIS A 356 11.85 26.86 -6.81
N ARG A 357 11.92 26.09 -7.88
CA ARG A 357 12.51 26.50 -9.17
C ARG A 357 11.47 26.39 -10.25
N THR A 358 11.30 27.44 -11.02
CA THR A 358 10.43 27.45 -12.20
C THR A 358 11.27 27.23 -13.45
N LEU A 359 10.91 26.21 -14.22
CA LEU A 359 11.51 25.93 -15.53
C LEU A 359 10.45 26.18 -16.59
N HIS A 360 10.82 26.86 -17.66
CA HIS A 360 9.94 27.18 -18.78
C HIS A 360 10.13 26.18 -19.92
N LEU A 361 8.99 25.69 -20.45
CA LEU A 361 8.94 24.86 -21.64
C LEU A 361 9.13 25.71 -22.88
N THR A 362 10.09 25.38 -23.73
CA THR A 362 10.34 26.10 -24.97
C THR A 362 9.88 25.31 -26.21
N ALA A 363 9.65 25.99 -27.32
CA ALA A 363 9.20 25.38 -28.57
C ALA A 363 10.23 24.42 -29.19
N ASP A 364 11.51 24.63 -28.91
CA ASP A 364 12.59 23.79 -29.38
C ASP A 364 12.92 22.58 -28.47
N GLY A 365 12.18 22.46 -27.35
CA GLY A 365 12.29 21.31 -26.46
C GLY A 365 13.28 21.49 -25.32
N ALA A 366 13.68 22.72 -25.02
CA ALA A 366 14.51 22.99 -23.86
C ALA A 366 13.66 23.31 -22.61
N LEU A 367 14.19 22.97 -21.43
CA LEU A 367 13.78 23.48 -20.14
C LEU A 367 14.76 24.59 -19.73
N THR A 368 14.25 25.79 -19.48
CA THR A 368 15.09 26.95 -19.18
C THR A 368 14.64 27.67 -17.91
N GLU A 369 15.62 28.12 -17.13
CA GLU A 369 15.37 29.14 -16.10
C GLU A 369 15.39 30.52 -16.75
N GLY A 370 14.62 31.47 -16.20
CA GLY A 370 14.65 32.85 -16.65
C GLY A 370 13.30 33.39 -17.13
N ALA A 371 13.31 34.35 -18.06
CA ALA A 371 12.08 34.98 -18.50
C ALA A 371 11.16 33.98 -19.22
N HIS A 372 9.86 34.08 -18.90
CA HIS A 372 8.81 33.30 -19.58
C HIS A 372 8.97 33.47 -21.11
N PRO A 373 8.93 32.39 -21.90
CA PRO A 373 8.93 32.52 -23.36
C PRO A 373 7.85 33.49 -23.82
N ALA A 374 8.14 34.24 -24.86
CA ALA A 374 7.15 35.17 -25.42
C ALA A 374 5.87 34.41 -25.78
N PRO A 375 4.67 35.04 -25.70
CA PRO A 375 3.40 34.39 -26.06
C PRO A 375 3.38 33.77 -27.47
N ASP A 376 4.22 34.22 -28.34
CA ASP A 376 4.37 33.72 -29.72
C ASP A 376 5.48 32.65 -29.85
N GLY A 377 5.92 32.05 -28.73
CA GLY A 377 7.10 31.17 -28.65
C GLY A 377 7.01 29.85 -29.41
N GLY A 378 5.93 29.63 -30.16
CA GLY A 378 5.70 28.41 -30.93
C GLY A 378 4.99 27.33 -30.16
N SER A 379 4.71 26.22 -30.84
CA SER A 379 4.05 25.04 -30.26
C SER A 379 4.76 23.77 -30.65
N ARG A 380 4.63 22.74 -29.82
CA ARG A 380 5.04 21.39 -30.12
C ARG A 380 3.81 20.50 -30.23
N GLN A 381 3.86 19.52 -31.09
CA GLN A 381 2.72 18.64 -31.37
C GLN A 381 3.12 17.18 -31.25
N TYR A 382 2.20 16.38 -30.78
CA TYR A 382 2.33 14.93 -30.76
C TYR A 382 0.99 14.28 -31.11
N LEU A 383 1.04 13.00 -31.48
CA LEU A 383 -0.15 12.22 -31.82
C LEU A 383 -0.24 11.03 -30.84
N THR A 384 -1.32 10.97 -30.10
CA THR A 384 -1.68 9.78 -29.35
C THR A 384 -2.46 8.83 -30.25
N ALA A 385 -1.89 7.66 -30.57
CA ALA A 385 -2.66 6.56 -31.12
C ALA A 385 -3.33 5.85 -29.94
N GLY A 386 -4.65 5.94 -29.82
CA GLY A 386 -5.39 5.36 -28.69
C GLY A 386 -5.07 3.89 -28.49
N GLY A 387 -4.85 3.50 -27.25
CA GLY A 387 -4.89 2.11 -26.83
C GLY A 387 -3.67 1.51 -26.17
N ASP A 388 -2.54 2.19 -26.03
CA ASP A 388 -1.38 1.59 -25.34
C ASP A 388 -0.73 2.59 -24.39
N LEU A 389 -1.10 2.51 -23.14
CA LEU A 389 -0.47 3.00 -21.90
C LEU A 389 0.91 3.68 -22.06
N GLY A 390 0.95 4.83 -22.77
CA GLY A 390 2.16 5.66 -22.86
C GLY A 390 3.36 5.02 -23.56
N ARG A 391 3.22 3.86 -24.18
CA ARG A 391 4.28 3.28 -25.01
C ARG A 391 4.25 3.87 -26.41
N PRO A 392 5.41 4.25 -26.99
CA PRO A 392 5.49 4.64 -28.38
C PRO A 392 4.90 3.51 -29.25
N THR A 393 3.77 3.78 -29.90
CA THR A 393 3.23 2.81 -30.85
C THR A 393 3.93 3.03 -32.19
N HIS A 394 4.33 1.95 -32.85
CA HIS A 394 4.94 1.98 -34.19
C HIS A 394 3.98 2.48 -35.29
N VAL A 395 2.81 2.94 -34.91
CA VAL A 395 1.71 3.33 -35.81
C VAL A 395 1.65 4.84 -36.04
N ASN A 396 2.44 5.63 -35.33
CA ASN A 396 2.46 7.07 -35.53
C ASN A 396 3.10 7.44 -36.89
N PRO A 397 2.52 8.41 -37.60
CA PRO A 397 3.19 8.97 -38.77
C PRO A 397 4.64 9.38 -38.39
N PRO A 398 5.64 9.14 -39.23
CA PRO A 398 7.01 9.52 -38.93
C PRO A 398 7.23 11.01 -38.61
N SER A 399 6.23 11.84 -38.87
CA SER A 399 6.28 13.30 -38.72
C SER A 399 5.84 13.79 -37.33
N LEU A 400 5.18 12.95 -36.49
CA LEU A 400 4.72 13.36 -35.17
C LEU A 400 5.12 12.32 -34.11
N PRO A 401 5.75 12.75 -33.01
CA PRO A 401 6.09 11.87 -31.91
C PRO A 401 4.82 11.45 -31.14
N SER A 402 4.92 10.39 -30.35
CA SER A 402 3.85 9.92 -29.45
C SER A 402 3.87 10.57 -28.07
N PHE A 403 4.95 11.27 -27.75
CA PHE A 403 5.13 12.05 -26.52
C PHE A 403 6.09 13.21 -26.80
N LEU A 404 6.10 14.18 -25.91
CA LEU A 404 7.04 15.30 -25.96
C LEU A 404 7.96 15.27 -24.76
N THR A 405 9.21 15.65 -24.96
CA THR A 405 10.21 15.84 -23.91
C THR A 405 10.76 17.25 -23.95
N TRP A 406 11.07 17.77 -22.77
CA TRP A 406 11.84 19.01 -22.61
C TRP A 406 13.02 18.69 -21.71
N GLU A 407 14.18 19.18 -22.07
CA GLU A 407 15.42 18.84 -21.38
C GLU A 407 16.19 20.10 -20.99
N THR A 408 16.79 20.07 -19.80
CA THR A 408 17.82 21.06 -19.44
C THR A 408 19.12 20.74 -20.18
N PRO A 409 20.02 21.70 -20.34
CA PRO A 409 21.40 21.37 -20.65
C PRO A 409 21.98 20.37 -19.66
N GLN A 410 23.05 19.67 -20.06
CA GLN A 410 23.74 18.75 -19.16
C GLN A 410 24.10 19.48 -17.86
N LEU A 411 23.68 18.91 -16.71
CA LEU A 411 23.99 19.48 -15.42
C LEU A 411 25.51 19.38 -15.15
N THR A 412 26.07 20.45 -14.63
CA THR A 412 27.49 20.52 -14.23
C THR A 412 27.72 20.12 -12.79
N GLU A 413 26.66 20.10 -12.00
CA GLU A 413 26.65 19.73 -10.59
C GLU A 413 25.45 18.80 -10.30
N ALA A 414 25.55 18.02 -9.24
CA ALA A 414 24.43 17.18 -8.80
C ALA A 414 23.25 18.04 -8.34
N LEU A 415 22.05 17.68 -8.78
CA LEU A 415 20.80 18.31 -8.39
C LEU A 415 19.95 17.29 -7.62
N THR A 416 19.57 17.63 -6.40
CA THR A 416 18.60 16.86 -5.63
C THR A 416 17.23 17.53 -5.77
N VAL A 417 16.25 16.80 -6.30
CA VAL A 417 14.86 17.24 -6.43
C VAL A 417 14.04 16.55 -5.35
N VAL A 418 13.27 17.34 -4.60
CA VAL A 418 12.48 16.85 -3.46
C VAL A 418 11.23 17.70 -3.33
N GLY A 419 10.09 17.08 -3.03
CA GLY A 419 8.81 17.75 -2.88
C GLY A 419 7.89 17.56 -4.09
N GLU A 420 6.82 18.33 -4.12
CA GLU A 420 5.83 18.27 -5.20
C GLU A 420 6.32 18.96 -6.47
N MET A 421 5.96 18.40 -7.60
CA MET A 421 6.20 18.96 -8.92
C MET A 421 4.88 19.35 -9.56
N GLU A 422 4.82 20.53 -10.13
CA GLU A 422 3.65 21.05 -10.85
C GLU A 422 4.02 21.34 -12.31
N LEU A 423 3.19 20.87 -13.24
CA LEU A 423 3.26 21.28 -14.64
C LEU A 423 2.07 22.18 -14.97
N VAL A 424 2.35 23.40 -15.39
CA VAL A 424 1.36 24.33 -15.96
C VAL A 424 1.48 24.27 -17.47
N LEU A 425 0.43 23.79 -18.15
CA LEU A 425 0.44 23.54 -19.58
C LEU A 425 -0.69 24.29 -20.28
N GLU A 426 -0.34 25.11 -21.30
CA GLU A 426 -1.30 25.62 -22.27
C GLU A 426 -1.37 24.65 -23.44
N ALA A 427 -2.54 24.03 -23.64
CA ALA A 427 -2.68 22.98 -24.62
C ALA A 427 -3.98 23.13 -25.45
N SER A 428 -3.94 22.61 -26.68
CA SER A 428 -5.11 22.40 -27.51
C SER A 428 -5.15 20.99 -28.06
N ILE A 429 -6.34 20.46 -28.28
CA ILE A 429 -6.54 19.11 -28.80
C ILE A 429 -7.45 19.15 -30.01
N THR A 430 -7.33 18.17 -30.90
CA THR A 430 -8.20 17.99 -32.06
C THR A 430 -9.31 16.97 -31.82
N ALA A 431 -9.28 16.26 -30.66
CA ALA A 431 -10.30 15.34 -30.22
C ALA A 431 -11.26 16.02 -29.24
N ASN A 432 -12.35 15.33 -28.88
CA ASN A 432 -13.31 15.83 -27.90
C ASN A 432 -12.84 15.61 -26.44
N ASP A 433 -11.86 14.74 -26.25
CA ASP A 433 -11.33 14.38 -24.94
C ASP A 433 -9.87 13.91 -25.05
N THR A 434 -9.09 14.13 -23.99
CA THR A 434 -7.72 13.61 -23.83
C THR A 434 -7.31 13.58 -22.38
N SER A 435 -6.33 12.75 -22.07
CA SER A 435 -5.69 12.68 -20.78
C SER A 435 -4.21 13.06 -20.89
N TRP A 436 -3.75 13.89 -19.96
CA TRP A 436 -2.36 14.32 -19.87
C TRP A 436 -1.66 13.52 -18.79
N ILE A 437 -0.55 12.88 -19.13
CA ILE A 437 0.30 12.14 -18.20
C ILE A 437 1.69 12.76 -18.24
N VAL A 438 2.21 13.11 -17.07
CA VAL A 438 3.50 13.80 -16.88
C VAL A 438 4.44 12.91 -16.06
#